data_7600870ef6d61191282e8044e4f78125
#
_entry.id   7600870ef6d61191282e8044e4f78125
#
_cell.length_a   1.000
_cell.length_b   1.000
_cell.length_c   1.000
_cell.angle_alpha   90.00
_cell.angle_beta   90.00
_cell.angle_gamma   90.00
#
_symmetry.space_group_name_H-M   'P 1'
#
loop_
_entity.id
_entity.type
_entity.pdbx_description
1 polymer ?
#
loop_
_entity_poly.entity_id
_entity_poly.type
_entity_poly.pdbx_seq_one_letter_code
_entity_poly.pdbx_strand_id
1 'polypeptide(L)'
;VTLNCNSPLKAKGTTTEVQNYANQSYGNITLKQATAYSSNTGYIQVAEAVGNSKIISLVKKLGIDPAKDNIEDVPVMTLGTGSISPLEMAAAYATFANGGYYRQPIAITEIDSRTGSVLYQHTDNPSQVLTEGEAAAVTDVLSGVMKGSGTGAAGALSVNQPYAGKTGTTDNTTNLWFCGYTPQLACALWTGYSAGEIPIQKYGTDLLGDSTNLPVFKRFMNTVLTGTEREEFATGTAPTYKNNSVWKFYGTNNTKKSENDDKDKDEEEEETTTTTTTTTTTTETTGGDTTGGTGTTGGSTGGSTGGSTGGDGGTPTPTPTPDPSPTPDDTVG
;
A
#
# COMPACT_ATOMS: atom_id res chain seq x y z
N VAL A 1 -0.28 -16.50 2.34
CA VAL A 1 -1.59 -16.52 1.65
C VAL A 1 -1.38 -16.09 0.21
N THR A 2 -1.99 -16.82 -0.73
CA THR A 2 -2.04 -16.49 -2.16
C THR A 2 -3.45 -16.00 -2.51
N LEU A 3 -3.55 -14.96 -3.29
CA LEU A 3 -4.79 -14.29 -3.69
C LEU A 3 -4.94 -14.30 -5.20
N ASN A 4 -6.16 -14.42 -5.69
CA ASN A 4 -6.49 -14.23 -7.09
C ASN A 4 -6.62 -12.73 -7.39
N CYS A 5 -5.61 -12.13 -7.96
CA CYS A 5 -5.57 -10.70 -8.26
C CYS A 5 -5.85 -10.39 -9.75
N ASN A 6 -6.60 -11.25 -10.43
CA ASN A 6 -7.14 -10.94 -11.75
C ASN A 6 -8.23 -9.87 -11.66
N SER A 7 -8.40 -9.11 -12.74
CA SER A 7 -9.34 -8.00 -12.82
C SER A 7 -10.15 -8.09 -14.14
N PRO A 8 -11.46 -7.88 -14.13
CA PRO A 8 -12.29 -7.67 -12.94
C PRO A 8 -12.50 -8.94 -12.11
N LEU A 9 -12.87 -8.78 -10.85
CA LEU A 9 -13.21 -9.89 -9.94
C LEU A 9 -14.55 -9.62 -9.26
N LYS A 10 -15.43 -10.60 -9.28
CA LYS A 10 -16.74 -10.51 -8.62
C LYS A 10 -16.60 -10.86 -7.15
N ALA A 11 -17.01 -9.95 -6.27
CA ALA A 11 -17.03 -10.17 -4.82
C ALA A 11 -18.06 -11.24 -4.45
N LYS A 12 -17.70 -12.10 -3.49
CA LYS A 12 -18.55 -13.22 -3.05
C LYS A 12 -19.88 -12.74 -2.48
N GLY A 13 -20.98 -13.36 -2.92
CA GLY A 13 -22.32 -13.02 -2.43
C GLY A 13 -22.90 -11.71 -2.96
N THR A 14 -22.25 -11.05 -3.91
CA THR A 14 -22.71 -9.80 -4.50
C THR A 14 -22.72 -9.87 -6.03
N THR A 15 -23.34 -8.86 -6.67
CA THR A 15 -23.23 -8.63 -8.11
C THR A 15 -22.12 -7.64 -8.44
N THR A 16 -21.47 -7.06 -7.42
CA THR A 16 -20.45 -6.03 -7.58
C THR A 16 -19.17 -6.62 -8.16
N GLU A 17 -18.69 -6.02 -9.22
CA GLU A 17 -17.35 -6.28 -9.78
C GLU A 17 -16.38 -5.24 -9.26
N VAL A 18 -15.23 -5.72 -8.81
CA VAL A 18 -14.11 -4.90 -8.36
C VAL A 18 -13.00 -4.96 -9.40
N GLN A 19 -12.44 -3.83 -9.73
CA GLN A 19 -11.35 -3.71 -10.68
C GLN A 19 -10.08 -3.19 -10.01
N ASN A 20 -8.93 -3.69 -10.45
CA ASN A 20 -7.65 -3.07 -10.16
C ASN A 20 -7.48 -1.80 -11.01
N TYR A 21 -6.57 -0.92 -10.61
CA TYR A 21 -6.22 0.26 -11.40
C TYR A 21 -5.93 -0.11 -12.86
N ALA A 22 -6.50 0.65 -13.80
CA ALA A 22 -6.44 0.38 -15.24
C ALA A 22 -6.86 -1.05 -15.63
N ASN A 23 -7.71 -1.71 -14.84
CA ASN A 23 -8.17 -3.09 -15.02
C ASN A 23 -7.03 -4.12 -15.14
N GLN A 24 -5.89 -3.85 -14.49
CA GLN A 24 -4.70 -4.70 -14.57
C GLN A 24 -4.86 -6.02 -13.81
N SER A 25 -4.57 -7.13 -14.47
CA SER A 25 -4.57 -8.48 -13.88
C SER A 25 -3.16 -8.88 -13.44
N TYR A 26 -3.04 -9.34 -12.18
CA TYR A 26 -1.76 -9.78 -11.60
C TYR A 26 -1.67 -11.30 -11.42
N GLY A 27 -2.73 -12.05 -11.77
CA GLY A 27 -2.77 -13.50 -11.55
C GLY A 27 -2.86 -13.88 -10.07
N ASN A 28 -2.40 -15.08 -9.75
CA ASN A 28 -2.33 -15.58 -8.37
C ASN A 28 -1.01 -15.16 -7.74
N ILE A 29 -1.06 -14.21 -6.81
CA ILE A 29 0.10 -13.63 -6.14
C ILE A 29 -0.04 -13.68 -4.61
N THR A 30 1.07 -13.54 -3.89
CA THR A 30 1.07 -13.49 -2.43
C THR A 30 0.40 -12.22 -1.91
N LEU A 31 -0.15 -12.25 -0.68
CA LEU A 31 -0.68 -11.05 -0.01
C LEU A 31 0.34 -9.89 -0.01
N LYS A 32 1.61 -10.19 0.23
CA LYS A 32 2.69 -9.17 0.21
C LYS A 32 2.82 -8.49 -1.17
N GLN A 33 2.76 -9.28 -2.25
CA GLN A 33 2.76 -8.74 -3.62
C GLN A 33 1.47 -7.97 -3.93
N ALA A 34 0.29 -8.50 -3.50
CA ALA A 34 -0.99 -7.83 -3.68
C ALA A 34 -1.01 -6.45 -2.98
N THR A 35 -0.39 -6.35 -1.80
CA THR A 35 -0.21 -5.08 -1.09
C THR A 35 0.75 -4.16 -1.83
N ALA A 36 1.88 -4.68 -2.30
CA ALA A 36 2.89 -3.91 -3.03
C ALA A 36 2.33 -3.30 -4.33
N TYR A 37 1.48 -4.06 -5.04
CA TYR A 37 0.81 -3.61 -6.27
C TYR A 37 -0.51 -2.88 -6.03
N SER A 38 -0.93 -2.76 -4.77
CA SER A 38 -2.22 -2.14 -4.40
C SER A 38 -3.42 -2.80 -5.09
N SER A 39 -3.48 -4.15 -5.09
CA SER A 39 -4.54 -4.89 -5.77
C SER A 39 -5.87 -4.78 -5.03
N ASN A 40 -6.85 -4.10 -5.64
CA ASN A 40 -8.21 -4.00 -5.13
C ASN A 40 -8.87 -5.38 -5.03
N THR A 41 -8.73 -6.19 -6.11
CA THR A 41 -9.31 -7.54 -6.18
C THR A 41 -8.72 -8.48 -5.14
N GLY A 42 -7.45 -8.31 -4.78
CA GLY A 42 -6.81 -9.04 -3.68
C GLY A 42 -7.40 -8.65 -2.32
N TYR A 43 -7.58 -7.36 -2.06
CA TYR A 43 -8.01 -6.86 -0.76
C TYR A 43 -9.48 -7.13 -0.45
N ILE A 44 -10.37 -7.20 -1.44
CA ILE A 44 -11.75 -7.66 -1.24
C ILE A 44 -11.77 -9.08 -0.66
N GLN A 45 -10.92 -9.98 -1.14
CA GLN A 45 -10.81 -11.34 -0.62
C GLN A 45 -10.31 -11.35 0.83
N VAL A 46 -9.38 -10.46 1.16
CA VAL A 46 -8.88 -10.30 2.55
C VAL A 46 -9.99 -9.79 3.46
N ALA A 47 -10.77 -8.79 3.02
CA ALA A 47 -11.91 -8.27 3.77
C ALA A 47 -12.93 -9.36 4.10
N GLU A 48 -13.29 -10.15 3.11
CA GLU A 48 -14.22 -11.27 3.29
C GLU A 48 -13.66 -12.38 4.21
N ALA A 49 -12.34 -12.64 4.12
CA ALA A 49 -11.68 -13.63 4.97
C ALA A 49 -11.58 -13.21 6.43
N VAL A 50 -11.37 -11.93 6.68
CA VAL A 50 -11.28 -11.34 8.03
C VAL A 50 -12.68 -11.11 8.60
N GLY A 51 -13.59 -10.58 7.80
CA GLY A 51 -14.92 -10.12 8.15
C GLY A 51 -14.95 -8.64 8.56
N ASN A 52 -15.88 -7.91 7.97
CA ASN A 52 -16.00 -6.45 8.12
C ASN A 52 -16.08 -5.98 9.57
N SER A 53 -16.86 -6.64 10.41
CA SER A 53 -17.03 -6.26 11.83
C SER A 53 -15.71 -6.30 12.61
N LYS A 54 -14.81 -7.23 12.28
CA LYS A 54 -13.47 -7.28 12.90
C LYS A 54 -12.57 -6.16 12.41
N ILE A 55 -12.66 -5.82 11.12
CA ILE A 55 -11.93 -4.69 10.53
C ILE A 55 -12.39 -3.40 11.19
N ILE A 56 -13.69 -3.14 11.28
CA ILE A 56 -14.28 -1.98 11.95
C ILE A 56 -13.85 -1.90 13.42
N SER A 57 -13.86 -3.04 14.13
CA SER A 57 -13.41 -3.10 15.53
C SER A 57 -11.93 -2.73 15.68
N LEU A 58 -11.07 -3.16 14.75
CA LEU A 58 -9.65 -2.79 14.75
C LEU A 58 -9.45 -1.32 14.42
N VAL A 59 -10.16 -0.80 13.42
CA VAL A 59 -10.13 0.61 13.01
C VAL A 59 -10.46 1.52 14.20
N LYS A 60 -11.49 1.19 14.98
CA LYS A 60 -11.84 1.92 16.23
C LYS A 60 -10.70 1.93 17.24
N LYS A 61 -10.02 0.81 17.43
CA LYS A 61 -8.87 0.72 18.36
C LYS A 61 -7.68 1.54 17.87
N LEU A 62 -7.57 1.79 16.58
CA LEU A 62 -6.57 2.65 15.96
C LEU A 62 -6.92 4.15 16.01
N GLY A 63 -8.00 4.50 16.73
CA GLY A 63 -8.41 5.89 16.96
C GLY A 63 -9.27 6.51 15.87
N ILE A 64 -9.78 5.71 14.93
CA ILE A 64 -10.65 6.16 13.84
C ILE A 64 -12.10 5.85 14.22
N ASP A 65 -13.01 6.82 14.13
CA ASP A 65 -14.42 6.64 14.42
C ASP A 65 -15.22 6.34 13.14
N PRO A 66 -15.66 5.07 12.94
CA PRO A 66 -16.36 4.69 11.72
C PRO A 66 -17.65 5.50 11.43
N ALA A 67 -18.35 5.96 12.48
CA ALA A 67 -19.57 6.75 12.29
C ALA A 67 -19.26 8.18 11.84
N LYS A 68 -18.25 8.81 12.43
CA LYS A 68 -17.77 10.14 12.06
C LYS A 68 -17.13 10.14 10.67
N ASP A 69 -16.37 9.10 10.37
CA ASP A 69 -15.51 9.02 9.20
C ASP A 69 -16.17 8.28 8.02
N ASN A 70 -17.48 8.06 8.10
CA ASN A 70 -18.32 7.45 7.05
C ASN A 70 -17.81 6.09 6.57
N ILE A 71 -17.35 5.23 7.50
CA ILE A 71 -16.92 3.87 7.17
C ILE A 71 -18.12 2.93 7.24
N GLU A 72 -18.60 2.54 6.07
CA GLU A 72 -19.74 1.62 5.94
C GLU A 72 -19.29 0.17 6.14
N ASP A 73 -20.23 -0.68 6.65
CA ASP A 73 -20.00 -2.13 6.84
C ASP A 73 -20.19 -2.90 5.53
N VAL A 74 -19.32 -2.62 4.57
CA VAL A 74 -19.31 -3.28 3.26
C VAL A 74 -17.87 -3.72 2.90
N PRO A 75 -17.67 -4.81 2.13
CA PRO A 75 -16.31 -5.29 1.81
C PRO A 75 -15.41 -4.24 1.14
N VAL A 76 -15.99 -3.33 0.35
CA VAL A 76 -15.23 -2.27 -0.35
C VAL A 76 -14.64 -1.22 0.58
N MET A 77 -15.03 -1.16 1.87
CA MET A 77 -14.41 -0.25 2.84
C MET A 77 -12.90 -0.44 2.96
N THR A 78 -12.39 -1.66 2.71
CA THR A 78 -10.95 -1.94 2.72
C THR A 78 -10.18 -1.25 1.59
N LEU A 79 -10.87 -0.73 0.61
CA LEU A 79 -10.30 0.04 -0.50
C LEU A 79 -10.22 1.54 -0.18
N GLY A 80 -10.75 1.97 0.99
CA GLY A 80 -10.61 3.34 1.44
C GLY A 80 -11.81 4.24 1.12
N THR A 81 -13.04 3.76 1.34
CA THR A 81 -14.28 4.55 1.12
C THR A 81 -14.59 5.55 2.23
N GLY A 82 -13.89 5.48 3.39
CA GLY A 82 -14.09 6.40 4.51
C GLY A 82 -13.44 7.77 4.32
N SER A 83 -13.94 8.77 5.04
CA SER A 83 -13.45 10.17 5.03
C SER A 83 -12.60 10.46 6.27
N ILE A 84 -11.43 9.85 6.37
CA ILE A 84 -10.55 9.88 7.53
C ILE A 84 -9.60 11.08 7.46
N SER A 85 -9.35 11.75 8.57
CA SER A 85 -8.40 12.88 8.59
C SER A 85 -6.93 12.42 8.51
N PRO A 86 -6.01 13.24 7.97
CA PRO A 86 -4.58 12.95 8.00
C PRO A 86 -4.02 12.71 9.40
N LEU A 87 -4.54 13.39 10.43
CA LEU A 87 -4.10 13.19 11.81
C LEU A 87 -4.46 11.79 12.34
N GLU A 88 -5.68 11.33 12.10
CA GLU A 88 -6.13 9.98 12.47
C GLU A 88 -5.34 8.90 11.73
N MET A 89 -5.09 9.11 10.44
CA MET A 89 -4.24 8.20 9.66
C MET A 89 -2.80 8.17 10.16
N ALA A 90 -2.21 9.32 10.49
CA ALA A 90 -0.87 9.37 11.04
C ALA A 90 -0.78 8.63 12.39
N ALA A 91 -1.77 8.78 13.28
CA ALA A 91 -1.84 8.08 14.55
C ALA A 91 -2.01 6.56 14.38
N ALA A 92 -2.84 6.13 13.42
CA ALA A 92 -3.00 4.72 13.10
C ALA A 92 -1.69 4.10 12.59
N TYR A 93 -0.98 4.77 11.68
CA TYR A 93 0.31 4.31 11.17
C TYR A 93 1.43 4.38 12.22
N ALA A 94 1.39 5.37 13.14
CA ALA A 94 2.28 5.44 14.30
C ALA A 94 2.13 4.22 15.22
N THR A 95 0.92 3.64 15.31
CA THR A 95 0.68 2.41 16.06
C THR A 95 1.47 1.23 15.48
N PHE A 96 1.60 1.13 14.16
CA PHE A 96 2.45 0.10 13.54
C PHE A 96 3.94 0.37 13.77
N ALA A 97 4.35 1.65 13.70
CA ALA A 97 5.74 2.06 13.91
C ALA A 97 6.26 1.70 15.30
N ASN A 98 5.44 1.83 16.31
CA ASN A 98 5.83 1.67 17.73
C ASN A 98 5.48 0.31 18.35
N GLY A 99 5.33 -0.74 17.54
CA GLY A 99 5.12 -2.10 18.02
C GLY A 99 3.68 -2.41 18.47
N GLY A 100 2.69 -1.67 17.96
CA GLY A 100 1.27 -1.98 18.16
C GLY A 100 0.57 -1.21 19.28
N TYR A 101 1.19 -0.16 19.81
CA TYR A 101 0.60 0.69 20.84
C TYR A 101 0.00 1.97 20.25
N TYR A 102 -1.31 2.11 20.33
CA TYR A 102 -1.99 3.36 19.97
C TYR A 102 -1.81 4.41 21.07
N ARG A 103 -1.51 5.63 20.64
CA ARG A 103 -1.50 6.84 21.46
C ARG A 103 -2.37 7.89 20.82
N GLN A 104 -3.24 8.49 21.62
CA GLN A 104 -4.04 9.62 21.15
C GLN A 104 -3.13 10.80 20.80
N PRO A 105 -3.28 11.43 19.64
CA PRO A 105 -2.55 12.62 19.29
C PRO A 105 -2.78 13.75 20.31
N ILE A 106 -1.71 14.39 20.74
CA ILE A 106 -1.74 15.56 21.65
C ILE A 106 -0.92 16.70 21.05
N ALA A 107 -1.32 17.92 21.38
CA ALA A 107 -0.61 19.12 20.95
C ALA A 107 0.13 19.81 22.10
N ILE A 108 -0.27 19.54 23.34
CA ILE A 108 0.27 20.20 24.53
C ILE A 108 0.75 19.13 25.50
N THR A 109 2.04 19.11 25.79
CA THR A 109 2.66 18.17 26.73
C THR A 109 2.75 18.75 28.14
N GLU A 110 2.95 20.05 28.27
CA GLU A 110 3.07 20.74 29.56
C GLU A 110 2.57 22.18 29.48
N ILE A 111 1.99 22.69 30.54
CA ILE A 111 1.61 24.08 30.71
C ILE A 111 2.17 24.58 32.05
N ASP A 112 3.01 25.60 32.00
CA ASP A 112 3.56 26.24 33.18
C ASP A 112 2.89 27.57 33.49
N SER A 113 2.80 27.89 34.77
CA SER A 113 2.44 29.22 35.23
C SER A 113 3.57 30.21 34.94
N ARG A 114 3.26 31.53 34.99
CA ARG A 114 4.26 32.58 34.84
C ARG A 114 5.33 32.55 35.96
N THR A 115 5.07 31.86 37.07
CA THR A 115 5.98 31.71 38.21
C THR A 115 6.76 30.38 38.17
N GLY A 116 6.64 29.58 37.10
CA GLY A 116 7.36 28.36 36.92
C GLY A 116 6.71 27.10 37.58
N SER A 117 5.47 27.23 38.08
CA SER A 117 4.74 26.07 38.60
C SER A 117 4.05 25.33 37.45
N VAL A 118 4.19 24.01 37.37
CA VAL A 118 3.49 23.16 36.40
C VAL A 118 1.99 23.19 36.70
N LEU A 119 1.19 23.66 35.73
CA LEU A 119 -0.28 23.69 35.78
C LEU A 119 -0.91 22.46 35.15
N TYR A 120 -0.27 21.91 34.15
CA TYR A 120 -0.67 20.69 33.46
C TYR A 120 0.56 19.95 32.95
N GLN A 121 0.55 18.64 33.06
CA GLN A 121 1.52 17.77 32.42
C GLN A 121 0.78 16.57 31.83
N HIS A 122 1.02 16.29 30.56
CA HIS A 122 0.47 15.11 29.93
C HIS A 122 1.06 13.83 30.52
N THR A 123 0.20 12.87 30.79
CA THR A 123 0.61 11.50 31.19
C THR A 123 0.36 10.57 30.01
N ASP A 124 1.42 9.91 29.52
CA ASP A 124 1.30 8.93 28.46
C ASP A 124 0.45 7.73 28.92
N ASN A 125 -0.56 7.38 28.13
CA ASN A 125 -1.47 6.28 28.40
C ASN A 125 -1.73 5.47 27.13
N PRO A 126 -0.75 4.68 26.65
CA PRO A 126 -0.87 3.90 25.44
C PRO A 126 -1.84 2.72 25.59
N SER A 127 -2.57 2.41 24.53
CA SER A 127 -3.41 1.22 24.42
C SER A 127 -2.76 0.22 23.47
N GLN A 128 -2.49 -1.01 23.94
CA GLN A 128 -2.01 -2.06 23.06
C GLN A 128 -3.14 -2.53 22.14
N VAL A 129 -3.00 -2.28 20.83
CA VAL A 129 -3.97 -2.63 19.80
C VAL A 129 -3.55 -3.90 19.05
N LEU A 130 -2.25 -4.05 18.83
CA LEU A 130 -1.61 -5.20 18.19
C LEU A 130 -0.49 -5.71 19.08
N THR A 131 -0.18 -6.98 18.96
CA THR A 131 1.09 -7.50 19.50
C THR A 131 2.26 -6.98 18.66
N GLU A 132 3.46 -6.94 19.22
CA GLU A 132 4.67 -6.55 18.48
C GLU A 132 4.88 -7.40 17.23
N GLY A 133 4.60 -8.70 17.29
CA GLY A 133 4.69 -9.60 16.13
C GLY A 133 3.67 -9.30 15.04
N GLU A 134 2.44 -8.88 15.40
CA GLU A 134 1.44 -8.42 14.43
C GLU A 134 1.86 -7.10 13.79
N ALA A 135 2.33 -6.13 14.57
CA ALA A 135 2.85 -4.85 14.06
C ALA A 135 4.06 -5.06 13.13
N ALA A 136 4.99 -5.95 13.52
CA ALA A 136 6.13 -6.33 12.68
C ALA A 136 5.69 -6.99 11.36
N ALA A 137 4.66 -7.85 11.38
CA ALA A 137 4.11 -8.48 10.18
C ALA A 137 3.47 -7.44 9.24
N VAL A 138 2.74 -6.46 9.76
CA VAL A 138 2.20 -5.33 8.99
C VAL A 138 3.35 -4.51 8.38
N THR A 139 4.35 -4.18 9.17
CA THR A 139 5.53 -3.42 8.74
C THR A 139 6.32 -4.14 7.63
N ASP A 140 6.50 -5.46 7.72
CA ASP A 140 7.14 -6.26 6.67
C ASP A 140 6.37 -6.20 5.35
N VAL A 141 5.04 -6.29 5.41
CA VAL A 141 4.18 -6.17 4.22
C VAL A 141 4.26 -4.77 3.62
N LEU A 142 4.14 -3.71 4.44
CA LEU A 142 4.20 -2.31 3.99
C LEU A 142 5.59 -1.88 3.51
N SER A 143 6.66 -2.47 4.06
CA SER A 143 8.03 -2.28 3.53
C SER A 143 8.17 -2.82 2.11
N GLY A 144 7.38 -3.84 1.75
CA GLY A 144 7.32 -4.38 0.38
C GLY A 144 6.76 -3.39 -0.63
N VAL A 145 5.85 -2.49 -0.22
CA VAL A 145 5.31 -1.41 -1.07
C VAL A 145 6.40 -0.42 -1.49
N MET A 146 7.39 -0.21 -0.61
CA MET A 146 8.47 0.77 -0.79
C MET A 146 9.67 0.23 -1.56
N LYS A 147 9.58 -0.98 -2.14
CA LYS A 147 10.71 -1.68 -2.77
C LYS A 147 10.30 -2.30 -4.12
N GLY A 148 11.29 -2.50 -4.98
CA GLY A 148 11.12 -3.21 -6.25
C GLY A 148 10.02 -2.60 -7.13
N SER A 149 8.99 -3.37 -7.47
CA SER A 149 7.84 -2.93 -8.28
C SER A 149 6.68 -2.40 -7.45
N GLY A 150 6.86 -2.18 -6.15
CA GLY A 150 5.83 -1.61 -5.29
C GLY A 150 5.50 -0.16 -5.65
N THR A 151 4.25 0.24 -5.44
CA THR A 151 3.74 1.58 -5.81
C THR A 151 4.45 2.74 -5.08
N GLY A 152 5.11 2.46 -3.95
CA GLY A 152 5.89 3.43 -3.16
C GLY A 152 7.40 3.40 -3.42
N ALA A 153 7.91 2.61 -4.36
CA ALA A 153 9.36 2.40 -4.54
C ALA A 153 10.16 3.69 -4.82
N ALA A 154 9.56 4.66 -5.52
CA ALA A 154 10.17 5.97 -5.79
C ALA A 154 10.40 6.82 -4.52
N GLY A 155 9.71 6.48 -3.41
CA GLY A 155 9.81 7.15 -2.12
C GLY A 155 10.96 6.68 -1.23
N ALA A 156 11.90 5.90 -1.76
CA ALA A 156 13.06 5.43 -1.01
C ALA A 156 13.80 6.59 -0.34
N LEU A 157 13.99 6.49 0.99
CA LEU A 157 14.66 7.51 1.78
C LEU A 157 16.15 7.45 1.57
N SER A 158 16.82 8.60 1.63
CA SER A 158 18.30 8.71 1.60
C SER A 158 18.91 8.65 3.00
N VAL A 159 18.13 8.89 4.05
CA VAL A 159 18.55 8.69 5.44
C VAL A 159 18.62 7.19 5.76
N ASN A 160 19.54 6.82 6.63
CA ASN A 160 19.74 5.41 7.02
C ASN A 160 18.72 4.94 8.06
N GLN A 161 17.43 5.00 7.72
CA GLN A 161 16.32 4.52 8.56
C GLN A 161 15.54 3.44 7.83
N PRO A 162 15.02 2.40 8.51
CA PRO A 162 14.02 1.53 7.92
C PRO A 162 12.69 2.28 7.79
N TYR A 163 11.94 1.98 6.73
CA TYR A 163 10.68 2.66 6.44
C TYR A 163 9.66 1.73 5.78
N ALA A 164 8.41 2.05 6.01
CA ALA A 164 7.26 1.37 5.44
C ALA A 164 6.18 2.38 5.06
N GLY A 165 5.28 2.04 4.16
CA GLY A 165 4.22 2.96 3.75
C GLY A 165 3.28 2.40 2.70
N LYS A 166 2.27 3.20 2.36
CA LYS A 166 1.24 2.86 1.38
C LYS A 166 0.78 4.09 0.61
N THR A 167 0.68 3.97 -0.69
CA THR A 167 0.03 4.93 -1.59
C THR A 167 -1.48 4.77 -1.55
N GLY A 168 -2.23 5.83 -1.78
CA GLY A 168 -3.67 5.82 -1.98
C GLY A 168 -4.06 6.75 -3.13
N THR A 169 -5.01 6.31 -3.93
CA THR A 169 -5.62 7.10 -5.01
C THR A 169 -7.05 6.60 -5.16
N THR A 170 -8.02 7.49 -5.04
CA THR A 170 -9.43 7.16 -5.30
C THR A 170 -9.72 7.11 -6.80
N ASP A 171 -10.82 6.47 -7.15
CA ASP A 171 -11.36 6.54 -8.50
C ASP A 171 -11.55 8.02 -8.90
N ASN A 172 -11.35 8.34 -10.16
CA ASN A 172 -11.35 9.71 -10.67
C ASN A 172 -10.29 10.64 -10.06
N THR A 173 -9.31 10.12 -9.32
CA THR A 173 -8.16 10.87 -8.76
C THR A 173 -8.54 12.08 -7.91
N THR A 174 -9.65 12.00 -7.18
CA THR A 174 -10.16 13.10 -6.34
C THR A 174 -9.49 13.20 -4.98
N ASN A 175 -8.94 12.08 -4.50
CA ASN A 175 -8.20 12.01 -3.24
C ASN A 175 -6.90 11.24 -3.45
N LEU A 176 -5.77 11.88 -3.18
CA LEU A 176 -4.45 11.28 -3.29
C LEU A 176 -3.85 11.16 -1.90
N TRP A 177 -3.34 9.99 -1.56
CA TRP A 177 -2.78 9.70 -0.26
C TRP A 177 -1.37 9.10 -0.35
N PHE A 178 -0.58 9.42 0.65
CA PHE A 178 0.56 8.61 1.06
C PHE A 178 0.65 8.60 2.58
N CYS A 179 0.66 7.41 3.16
CA CYS A 179 0.91 7.20 4.59
C CYS A 179 2.17 6.35 4.75
N GLY A 180 3.14 6.82 5.54
CA GLY A 180 4.39 6.11 5.75
C GLY A 180 5.05 6.44 7.07
N TYR A 181 5.99 5.62 7.49
CA TYR A 181 6.63 5.74 8.79
C TYR A 181 8.05 5.14 8.81
N THR A 182 8.81 5.63 9.77
CA THR A 182 10.04 5.04 10.30
C THR A 182 9.79 4.67 11.77
N PRO A 183 10.70 4.03 12.51
CA PRO A 183 10.52 3.80 13.95
C PRO A 183 10.22 5.07 14.75
N GLN A 184 10.83 6.21 14.35
CA GLN A 184 10.73 7.47 15.08
C GLN A 184 9.53 8.33 14.69
N LEU A 185 9.00 8.21 13.46
CA LEU A 185 8.07 9.18 12.90
C LEU A 185 7.09 8.57 11.93
N ALA A 186 5.80 8.90 12.08
CA ALA A 186 4.76 8.59 11.11
C ALA A 186 4.27 9.88 10.42
N CYS A 187 3.94 9.75 9.14
CA CYS A 187 3.49 10.86 8.31
C CYS A 187 2.34 10.38 7.41
N ALA A 188 1.25 11.13 7.39
CA ALA A 188 0.13 10.94 6.48
C ALA A 188 -0.07 12.22 5.67
N LEU A 189 -0.11 12.07 4.36
CA LEU A 189 -0.28 13.17 3.40
C LEU A 189 -1.53 12.93 2.58
N TRP A 190 -2.37 13.93 2.52
CA TRP A 190 -3.55 13.98 1.67
C TRP A 190 -3.50 15.16 0.73
N THR A 191 -3.91 14.95 -0.51
CA THR A 191 -4.13 16.00 -1.49
C THR A 191 -5.53 15.80 -2.08
N GLY A 192 -6.31 16.88 -2.06
CA GLY A 192 -7.68 16.92 -2.53
C GLY A 192 -8.22 18.35 -2.49
N TYR A 193 -9.45 18.52 -2.95
CA TYR A 193 -10.16 19.79 -2.87
C TYR A 193 -11.17 19.78 -1.72
N SER A 194 -11.17 20.82 -0.90
CA SER A 194 -12.15 21.00 0.18
C SER A 194 -13.58 21.25 -0.33
N ALA A 195 -13.70 21.69 -1.58
CA ALA A 195 -14.99 21.99 -2.21
C ALA A 195 -15.73 20.74 -2.75
N GLY A 196 -15.15 19.55 -2.66
CA GLY A 196 -15.75 18.29 -3.11
C GLY A 196 -14.81 17.41 -3.92
N GLU A 197 -15.35 16.37 -4.53
CA GLU A 197 -14.62 15.38 -5.31
C GLU A 197 -14.28 15.92 -6.72
N ILE A 198 -13.25 16.74 -6.78
CA ILE A 198 -12.74 17.33 -8.03
C ILE A 198 -11.47 16.57 -8.41
N PRO A 199 -11.35 16.05 -9.64
CA PRO A 199 -10.15 15.37 -10.11
C PRO A 199 -8.90 16.24 -10.00
N ILE A 200 -7.83 15.68 -9.46
CA ILE A 200 -6.56 16.37 -9.29
C ILE A 200 -5.71 16.14 -10.53
N GLN A 201 -5.54 17.19 -11.31
CA GLN A 201 -4.89 17.11 -12.61
C GLN A 201 -3.79 18.16 -12.78
N LYS A 202 -2.79 17.83 -13.58
CA LYS A 202 -1.79 18.78 -14.05
C LYS A 202 -1.75 18.74 -15.58
N TYR A 203 -2.07 19.87 -16.20
CA TYR A 203 -2.14 20.00 -17.66
C TYR A 203 -3.07 18.95 -18.32
N GLY A 204 -4.22 18.65 -17.68
CA GLY A 204 -5.18 17.67 -18.18
C GLY A 204 -4.78 16.21 -17.96
N THR A 205 -3.70 15.93 -17.22
CA THR A 205 -3.28 14.58 -16.85
C THR A 205 -3.59 14.34 -15.39
N ASP A 206 -4.23 13.22 -15.08
CA ASP A 206 -4.52 12.79 -13.72
C ASP A 206 -3.24 12.58 -12.91
N LEU A 207 -3.24 13.08 -11.69
CA LEU A 207 -2.16 12.84 -10.73
C LEU A 207 -2.50 11.66 -9.82
N LEU A 208 -1.47 10.99 -9.35
CA LEU A 208 -1.57 9.84 -8.45
C LEU A 208 -0.87 10.14 -7.12
N GLY A 209 -1.20 9.37 -6.08
CA GLY A 209 -0.55 9.53 -4.78
C GLY A 209 0.96 9.26 -4.80
N ASP A 210 1.42 8.40 -5.69
CA ASP A 210 2.85 8.11 -5.89
C ASP A 210 3.61 9.25 -6.59
N SER A 211 2.96 9.99 -7.49
CA SER A 211 3.56 11.12 -8.20
C SER A 211 3.45 12.45 -7.46
N THR A 212 2.53 12.56 -6.50
CA THR A 212 2.20 13.81 -5.81
C THR A 212 2.65 13.77 -4.34
N ASN A 213 2.09 12.87 -3.53
CA ASN A 213 2.31 12.84 -2.09
C ASN A 213 3.61 12.13 -1.71
N LEU A 214 3.99 11.08 -2.44
CA LEU A 214 5.20 10.32 -2.18
C LEU A 214 6.50 11.17 -2.25
N PRO A 215 6.71 12.05 -3.24
CA PRO A 215 7.87 12.95 -3.25
C PRO A 215 7.89 13.91 -2.06
N VAL A 216 6.73 14.38 -1.60
CA VAL A 216 6.62 15.24 -0.40
C VAL A 216 7.02 14.46 0.84
N PHE A 217 6.49 13.24 1.02
CA PHE A 217 6.90 12.34 2.09
C PHE A 217 8.42 12.13 2.12
N LYS A 218 9.00 11.76 0.98
CA LYS A 218 10.44 11.53 0.84
C LYS A 218 11.26 12.75 1.27
N ARG A 219 10.87 13.93 0.78
CA ARG A 219 11.55 15.20 1.12
C ARG A 219 11.43 15.49 2.61
N PHE A 220 10.21 15.41 3.16
CA PHE A 220 9.95 15.66 4.56
C PHE A 220 10.77 14.74 5.46
N MET A 221 10.66 13.42 5.28
CA MET A 221 11.33 12.44 6.12
C MET A 221 12.86 12.55 6.03
N ASN A 222 13.41 12.75 4.83
CA ASN A 222 14.85 12.97 4.69
C ASN A 222 15.33 14.25 5.40
N THR A 223 14.51 15.32 5.39
CA THR A 223 14.88 16.57 6.07
C THR A 223 14.87 16.42 7.59
N VAL A 224 13.78 15.87 8.15
CA VAL A 224 13.60 15.80 9.61
C VAL A 224 14.42 14.73 10.29
N LEU A 225 14.78 13.66 9.54
CA LEU A 225 15.56 12.54 10.06
C LEU A 225 17.06 12.62 9.72
N THR A 226 17.50 13.70 9.08
CA THR A 226 18.93 13.92 8.83
C THR A 226 19.67 14.09 10.14
N GLY A 227 20.68 13.25 10.38
CA GLY A 227 21.51 13.29 11.58
C GLY A 227 20.90 12.58 12.79
N THR A 228 19.72 11.98 12.66
CA THR A 228 19.18 11.12 13.73
C THR A 228 19.87 9.76 13.74
N GLU A 229 20.01 9.17 14.91
CA GLU A 229 20.48 7.80 15.05
C GLU A 229 19.54 6.82 14.35
N ARG A 230 20.10 5.73 13.83
CA ARG A 230 19.30 4.66 13.24
C ARG A 230 18.56 3.90 14.34
N GLU A 231 17.26 3.74 14.14
CA GLU A 231 16.43 2.88 14.95
C GLU A 231 15.87 1.72 14.12
N GLU A 232 15.49 0.63 14.78
CA GLU A 232 14.88 -0.52 14.12
C GLU A 232 13.41 -0.65 14.57
N PHE A 233 12.57 -1.17 13.69
CA PHE A 233 11.20 -1.49 14.07
C PHE A 233 11.17 -2.58 15.14
N ALA A 234 10.18 -2.50 16.05
CA ALA A 234 9.94 -3.55 17.02
C ALA A 234 9.78 -4.90 16.31
N THR A 235 10.36 -5.92 16.92
CA THR A 235 10.24 -7.31 16.47
C THR A 235 9.53 -8.12 17.55
N GLY A 236 8.75 -9.12 17.16
CA GLY A 236 8.02 -9.95 18.10
C GLY A 236 7.77 -11.34 17.53
N THR A 237 7.12 -12.19 18.32
CA THR A 237 6.73 -13.52 17.87
C THR A 237 5.75 -13.41 16.71
N ALA A 238 6.08 -14.06 15.58
CA ALA A 238 5.22 -14.06 14.40
C ALA A 238 3.81 -14.55 14.74
N PRO A 239 2.76 -13.89 14.22
CA PRO A 239 1.38 -14.30 14.50
C PRO A 239 1.08 -15.68 13.91
N THR A 240 0.19 -16.42 14.58
CA THR A 240 -0.31 -17.71 14.08
C THR A 240 -1.34 -17.47 12.98
N TYR A 241 -1.07 -18.01 11.81
CA TYR A 241 -1.97 -17.88 10.65
C TYR A 241 -3.01 -19.01 10.63
N LYS A 242 -4.28 -18.65 10.35
CA LYS A 242 -5.38 -19.60 10.20
C LYS A 242 -5.83 -19.69 8.74
N ASN A 243 -6.20 -20.88 8.30
CA ASN A 243 -6.83 -21.07 6.99
C ASN A 243 -8.25 -20.50 6.97
N ASN A 244 -8.69 -20.06 5.79
CA ASN A 244 -10.03 -19.56 5.56
C ASN A 244 -10.62 -20.13 4.27
N SER A 245 -11.87 -20.56 4.30
CA SER A 245 -12.57 -21.15 3.14
C SER A 245 -12.81 -20.16 1.99
N VAL A 246 -12.71 -18.86 2.24
CA VAL A 246 -12.81 -17.80 1.22
C VAL A 246 -11.79 -18.01 0.08
N TRP A 247 -10.59 -18.51 0.40
CA TRP A 247 -9.56 -18.76 -0.61
C TRP A 247 -9.97 -19.78 -1.67
N LYS A 248 -10.79 -20.77 -1.30
CA LYS A 248 -11.32 -21.75 -2.25
C LYS A 248 -12.31 -21.15 -3.23
N PHE A 249 -13.13 -20.21 -2.76
CA PHE A 249 -14.11 -19.52 -3.60
C PHE A 249 -13.42 -18.76 -4.75
N TYR A 250 -12.29 -18.13 -4.48
CA TYR A 250 -11.53 -17.38 -5.48
C TYR A 250 -10.50 -18.19 -6.27
N GLY A 251 -10.57 -19.54 -6.17
CA GLY A 251 -9.70 -20.43 -6.93
C GLY A 251 -8.27 -20.57 -6.39
N THR A 252 -8.02 -20.10 -5.16
CA THR A 252 -6.74 -20.24 -4.48
C THR A 252 -6.84 -21.27 -3.36
N ASN A 253 -5.94 -22.27 -3.34
CA ASN A 253 -5.89 -23.26 -2.29
C ASN A 253 -4.71 -22.96 -1.36
N ASN A 254 -5.00 -22.32 -0.23
CA ASN A 254 -4.02 -21.92 0.78
C ASN A 254 -3.91 -22.91 1.94
N THR A 255 -4.27 -24.19 1.70
CA THR A 255 -4.02 -25.23 2.70
C THR A 255 -2.51 -25.45 2.84
N LYS A 256 -1.93 -25.13 3.99
CA LYS A 256 -0.65 -25.73 4.36
C LYS A 256 -0.92 -27.24 4.47
N LYS A 257 -0.16 -28.06 3.77
CA LYS A 257 -0.04 -29.47 4.12
C LYS A 257 0.45 -29.50 5.56
N SER A 258 -0.38 -29.97 6.47
CA SER A 258 0.03 -30.29 7.82
C SER A 258 1.03 -31.45 7.67
N GLU A 259 2.25 -31.28 8.14
CA GLU A 259 3.28 -32.32 8.14
C GLU A 259 2.95 -33.48 9.12
N ASN A 260 1.72 -33.50 9.68
CA ASN A 260 1.27 -34.49 10.65
C ASN A 260 0.18 -35.44 10.17
N ASP A 261 -0.17 -35.46 8.87
CA ASP A 261 -1.20 -36.36 8.34
C ASP A 261 -0.64 -37.67 7.69
N ASP A 262 0.63 -37.98 7.89
CA ASP A 262 1.25 -39.23 7.44
C ASP A 262 1.40 -40.31 8.54
N LYS A 263 0.46 -40.37 9.49
CA LYS A 263 0.29 -41.51 10.37
C LYS A 263 -1.19 -41.79 10.50
N ASP A 264 -1.63 -42.79 9.82
CA ASP A 264 -2.80 -43.66 9.94
C ASP A 264 -3.51 -43.77 8.60
N LYS A 265 -3.04 -44.72 7.79
CA LYS A 265 -3.78 -45.59 6.87
C LYS A 265 -2.85 -46.59 6.30
N ASP A 266 -2.51 -47.57 7.13
CA ASP A 266 -2.26 -48.93 6.67
C ASP A 266 -3.59 -49.68 6.77
N GLU A 267 -3.76 -50.65 5.84
CA GLU A 267 -4.79 -51.69 5.75
C GLU A 267 -6.05 -51.29 4.94
N GLU A 268 -6.04 -51.64 3.65
CA GLU A 268 -6.75 -52.79 3.12
C GLU A 268 -6.34 -53.04 1.67
N GLU A 269 -6.02 -54.35 1.45
CA GLU A 269 -5.59 -55.01 0.25
C GLU A 269 -6.65 -54.98 -0.88
N GLU A 270 -6.22 -54.94 -2.14
CA GLU A 270 -6.47 -56.09 -3.05
C GLU A 270 -5.66 -55.98 -4.36
N GLU A 271 -5.09 -57.11 -4.68
CA GLU A 271 -4.31 -57.47 -5.83
C GLU A 271 -4.93 -57.11 -7.19
N THR A 272 -4.12 -56.73 -8.14
CA THR A 272 -4.05 -57.51 -9.43
C THR A 272 -2.81 -57.13 -10.25
N THR A 273 -2.05 -58.06 -10.41
CA THR A 273 -0.94 -58.50 -11.24
C THR A 273 -0.74 -57.87 -12.63
N THR A 274 0.58 -57.84 -12.99
CA THR A 274 1.20 -58.09 -14.31
C THR A 274 1.49 -56.86 -15.17
N THR A 275 2.63 -56.55 -15.73
CA THR A 275 3.83 -57.32 -16.13
C THR A 275 4.95 -56.32 -16.53
N THR A 276 6.15 -56.70 -16.17
CA THR A 276 7.47 -56.27 -16.55
C THR A 276 7.66 -55.82 -18.01
N THR A 277 8.43 -54.79 -18.27
CA THR A 277 9.60 -54.91 -19.17
C THR A 277 10.63 -53.79 -18.91
N THR A 278 11.79 -54.23 -18.49
CA THR A 278 13.06 -53.50 -18.38
C THR A 278 13.67 -53.33 -19.76
N THR A 279 14.20 -52.14 -20.06
CA THR A 279 15.38 -52.08 -20.96
C THR A 279 16.25 -50.87 -20.59
N THR A 280 17.38 -51.21 -20.06
CA THR A 280 18.57 -50.37 -19.87
C THR A 280 19.32 -50.31 -21.20
N THR A 281 19.80 -49.13 -21.61
CA THR A 281 21.04 -49.06 -22.38
C THR A 281 21.70 -47.69 -22.19
N THR A 282 22.94 -47.79 -21.81
CA THR A 282 23.99 -46.83 -21.53
C THR A 282 24.73 -46.38 -22.82
N THR A 283 25.54 -45.33 -22.62
CA THR A 283 26.81 -44.95 -23.34
C THR A 283 26.62 -44.12 -24.63
N GLU A 284 27.36 -43.14 -24.89
CA GLU A 284 28.61 -42.46 -24.64
C GLU A 284 28.86 -41.39 -25.73
N THR A 285 29.36 -40.25 -25.31
CA THR A 285 30.49 -39.43 -25.79
C THR A 285 30.80 -39.18 -27.28
N THR A 286 31.21 -37.97 -27.48
CA THR A 286 32.18 -37.33 -28.42
C THR A 286 31.48 -36.34 -29.36
N GLY A 287 31.84 -35.03 -29.44
CA GLY A 287 33.15 -34.42 -29.62
C GLY A 287 33.22 -33.80 -31.01
N GLY A 288 33.60 -32.53 -31.16
CA GLY A 288 34.05 -31.94 -32.46
C GLY A 288 33.17 -30.76 -32.91
N ASP A 289 33.50 -29.56 -32.68
CA ASP A 289 34.51 -28.64 -33.24
C ASP A 289 34.20 -28.13 -34.66
N THR A 290 34.42 -26.85 -34.81
CA THR A 290 34.80 -26.01 -35.95
C THR A 290 33.78 -25.18 -36.73
N THR A 291 34.01 -23.87 -36.58
CA THR A 291 34.23 -22.81 -37.63
C THR A 291 33.04 -22.43 -38.50
N GLY A 292 32.68 -21.13 -38.50
CA GLY A 292 33.28 -20.04 -39.23
C GLY A 292 32.29 -19.36 -40.18
N GLY A 293 32.34 -18.06 -40.30
CA GLY A 293 31.84 -17.33 -41.49
C GLY A 293 30.86 -16.19 -41.18
N THR A 294 31.29 -15.01 -40.89
CA THR A 294 31.47 -13.79 -41.73
C THR A 294 30.36 -13.43 -42.72
N GLY A 295 29.95 -12.16 -42.66
CA GLY A 295 29.30 -11.42 -43.76
C GLY A 295 28.20 -10.47 -43.30
N THR A 296 28.53 -9.26 -42.99
CA THR A 296 28.62 -7.99 -43.77
C THR A 296 27.34 -7.38 -44.31
N THR A 297 27.08 -6.18 -43.81
CA THR A 297 26.77 -4.91 -44.50
C THR A 297 25.37 -4.65 -45.08
N GLY A 298 24.94 -3.41 -44.83
CA GLY A 298 23.99 -2.57 -45.60
C GLY A 298 22.94 -1.94 -44.70
N GLY A 299 22.86 -0.71 -44.33
CA GLY A 299 23.23 0.55 -44.95
C GLY A 299 22.06 1.15 -45.77
N SER A 300 21.34 2.15 -45.22
CA SER A 300 20.76 3.27 -46.03
C SER A 300 19.78 4.05 -45.15
N THR A 301 20.08 5.19 -44.65
CA THR A 301 19.90 6.59 -45.09
C THR A 301 18.60 6.88 -45.86
N GLY A 302 17.87 7.86 -45.33
CA GLY A 302 16.79 8.52 -46.00
C GLY A 302 16.06 9.47 -45.07
N GLY A 303 16.48 10.68 -45.07
CA GLY A 303 15.95 11.90 -44.65
C GLY A 303 14.93 12.45 -45.59
N SER A 304 14.01 13.25 -45.10
CA SER A 304 13.45 14.38 -45.81
C SER A 304 12.78 15.37 -44.89
N THR A 305 13.22 16.53 -45.01
CA THR A 305 12.81 17.86 -44.63
C THR A 305 11.41 18.23 -45.13
N GLY A 306 10.70 19.08 -44.40
CA GLY A 306 9.55 19.81 -44.89
C GLY A 306 8.99 20.73 -43.82
N GLY A 307 9.40 21.99 -43.84
CA GLY A 307 8.83 23.05 -43.04
C GLY A 307 7.59 23.67 -43.70
N SER A 308 6.76 24.35 -42.93
CA SER A 308 6.12 25.60 -43.34
C SER A 308 5.44 26.25 -42.12
N THR A 309 5.83 27.37 -41.79
CA THR A 309 5.31 28.68 -41.38
C THR A 309 3.78 28.83 -41.34
N GLY A 310 3.29 29.47 -40.27
CA GLY A 310 1.98 30.09 -40.19
C GLY A 310 1.77 30.65 -38.78
N GLY A 311 2.08 31.94 -38.59
CA GLY A 311 1.76 32.70 -37.40
C GLY A 311 0.28 33.10 -37.42
N ASP A 312 -0.29 33.21 -36.22
CA ASP A 312 -1.26 34.29 -36.03
C ASP A 312 -1.31 34.69 -34.53
N GLY A 313 -1.43 35.98 -34.34
CA GLY A 313 -1.37 36.63 -33.03
C GLY A 313 -2.69 36.51 -32.28
N GLY A 314 -2.59 36.19 -31.00
CA GLY A 314 -3.66 36.25 -30.03
C GLY A 314 -3.25 37.09 -28.83
N THR A 315 -3.95 38.17 -28.65
CA THR A 315 -3.88 39.18 -27.60
C THR A 315 -3.89 38.59 -26.18
N PRO A 316 -3.10 39.07 -25.23
CA PRO A 316 -3.13 38.58 -23.84
C PRO A 316 -4.39 39.07 -23.11
N THR A 317 -5.08 38.13 -22.48
CA THR A 317 -6.20 38.40 -21.56
C THR A 317 -5.64 38.95 -20.24
N PRO A 318 -6.24 39.97 -19.62
CA PRO A 318 -5.73 40.58 -18.40
C PRO A 318 -5.92 39.67 -17.18
N THR A 319 -4.90 39.61 -16.36
CA THR A 319 -4.85 38.98 -15.04
C THR A 319 -5.89 39.63 -14.10
N PRO A 320 -6.68 38.86 -13.35
CA PRO A 320 -7.55 39.43 -12.34
C PRO A 320 -6.73 39.94 -11.15
N THR A 321 -7.05 41.17 -10.73
CA THR A 321 -6.53 41.85 -9.55
C THR A 321 -7.02 41.14 -8.29
N PRO A 322 -6.20 40.94 -7.24
CA PRO A 322 -6.65 40.36 -5.99
C PRO A 322 -7.58 41.31 -5.25
N ASP A 323 -8.66 40.77 -4.70
CA ASP A 323 -9.65 41.44 -3.85
C ASP A 323 -9.01 41.87 -2.54
N PRO A 324 -9.30 43.07 -2.01
CA PRO A 324 -8.72 43.58 -0.76
C PRO A 324 -9.28 42.80 0.44
N SER A 325 -8.37 42.39 1.33
CA SER A 325 -8.66 41.81 2.63
C SER A 325 -9.63 42.65 3.47
N PRO A 326 -10.56 42.04 4.21
CA PRO A 326 -11.42 42.80 5.13
C PRO A 326 -10.59 43.30 6.32
N THR A 327 -10.78 44.58 6.61
CA THR A 327 -10.30 45.24 7.83
C THR A 327 -10.99 44.68 9.08
N PRO A 328 -10.30 44.57 10.23
CA PRO A 328 -10.94 44.17 11.48
C PRO A 328 -11.88 45.26 11.96
N ASP A 329 -13.11 44.85 12.29
CA ASP A 329 -14.10 45.70 12.93
C ASP A 329 -13.82 45.76 14.45
N ASP A 330 -13.36 46.91 14.92
CA ASP A 330 -13.25 47.26 16.34
C ASP A 330 -14.64 47.71 16.84
N THR A 331 -15.40 46.79 17.41
CA THR A 331 -16.49 47.15 18.32
C THR A 331 -16.49 46.26 19.54
N VAL A 332 -15.96 46.84 20.61
CA VAL A 332 -16.15 46.47 22.00
C VAL A 332 -17.60 46.74 22.40
N GLY A 333 -18.22 45.77 23.06
CA GLY A 333 -19.48 45.88 23.73
C GLY A 333 -19.65 44.69 24.68
#